data_0b89a02dcb23b870c400fc6b3149c3a5
#
_entry.id   0b89a02dcb23b870c400fc6b3149c3a5
#
_cell.length_a   1.000
_cell.length_b   1.000
_cell.length_c   1.000
_cell.angle_alpha   90.00
_cell.angle_beta   90.00
_cell.angle_gamma   90.00
#
_symmetry.space_group_name_H-M   'P 1'
#
loop_
_entity.id
_entity.type
_entity.pdbx_description
1 polymer ?
#
loop_
_entity_poly.entity_id
_entity_poly.type
_entity_poly.pdbx_seq_one_letter_code
_entity_poly.pdbx_strand_id
1 'polypeptide(L)'
;EDQIMRLMYQYIENPENCVGTEFLSPKDLTETFYFPKGNIDHMALNKNQNYNNRNFSKNPKKSFYLYGEYDNIYYCGAGAYPCGSVAGTPGYMCAMQLLKN
;
A
#
# COMPACT_ATOMS: atom_id res chain seq x y z
N GLU A 1 0.08 14.59 18.77
CA GLU A 1 -1.24 13.96 18.98
C GLU A 1 -2.26 14.99 19.38
N ASP A 2 -2.11 15.70 20.49
CA ASP A 2 -3.10 16.66 21.04
C ASP A 2 -3.51 17.75 20.05
N GLN A 3 -2.57 18.30 19.26
CA GLN A 3 -2.88 19.33 18.27
C GLN A 3 -3.77 18.81 17.15
N ILE A 4 -3.54 17.59 16.71
CA ILE A 4 -4.34 16.93 15.67
C ILE A 4 -5.74 16.66 16.21
N MET A 5 -5.85 16.12 17.42
CA MET A 5 -7.13 15.83 18.03
C MET A 5 -7.97 17.10 18.27
N ARG A 6 -7.35 18.19 18.74
CA ARG A 6 -8.05 19.49 18.86
C ARG A 6 -8.58 20.01 17.53
N LEU A 7 -7.86 19.80 16.45
CA LEU A 7 -8.33 20.18 15.12
C LEU A 7 -9.48 19.28 14.66
N MET A 8 -9.36 17.97 14.84
CA MET A 8 -10.40 17.01 14.45
C MET A 8 -11.70 17.21 15.21
N TYR A 9 -11.65 17.50 16.51
CA TYR A 9 -12.84 17.73 17.33
C TYR A 9 -13.70 18.90 16.87
N GLN A 10 -13.15 19.83 16.10
CA GLN A 10 -13.92 20.92 15.50
C GLN A 10 -14.89 20.46 14.39
N TYR A 11 -14.67 19.25 13.85
CA TYR A 11 -15.45 18.66 12.74
C TYR A 11 -16.27 17.45 13.17
N ILE A 12 -16.22 17.05 14.43
CA ILE A 12 -16.96 15.93 15.00
C ILE A 12 -18.12 16.49 15.83
N GLU A 13 -19.35 16.06 15.55
CA GLU A 13 -20.54 16.56 16.24
C GLU A 13 -20.58 16.22 17.74
N ASN A 14 -20.08 15.04 18.12
CA ASN A 14 -20.12 14.55 19.50
C ASN A 14 -18.74 14.01 19.93
N PRO A 15 -17.73 14.88 20.10
CA PRO A 15 -16.36 14.46 20.43
C PRO A 15 -16.26 13.79 21.80
N GLU A 16 -17.21 14.06 22.71
CA GLU A 16 -17.30 13.42 24.02
C GLU A 16 -17.62 11.91 23.95
N ASN A 17 -18.14 11.43 22.84
CA ASN A 17 -18.41 10.01 22.60
C ASN A 17 -17.18 9.24 22.11
N CYS A 18 -16.04 9.91 21.95
CA CYS A 18 -14.78 9.28 21.57
C CYS A 18 -14.26 8.43 22.74
N VAL A 19 -14.28 7.11 22.57
CA VAL A 19 -13.88 6.14 23.61
C VAL A 19 -12.37 5.84 23.59
N GLY A 20 -11.67 6.26 22.56
CA GLY A 20 -10.23 6.09 22.44
C GLY A 20 -9.70 6.60 21.10
N THR A 21 -8.43 6.92 21.08
CA THR A 21 -7.70 7.37 19.88
C THR A 21 -6.39 6.63 19.76
N GLU A 22 -5.99 6.34 18.54
CA GLU A 22 -4.66 5.82 18.23
C GLU A 22 -4.05 6.68 17.12
N PHE A 23 -2.79 7.03 17.30
CA PHE A 23 -2.03 7.79 16.31
C PHE A 23 -0.75 7.04 15.96
N LEU A 24 -0.64 6.66 14.70
CA LEU A 24 0.55 6.01 14.17
C LEU A 24 1.32 6.98 13.28
N SER A 25 2.51 7.37 13.72
CA SER A 25 3.41 8.18 12.91
C SER A 25 4.08 7.31 11.81
N PRO A 26 4.70 7.91 10.78
CA PRO A 26 5.49 7.16 9.81
C PRO A 26 6.60 6.32 10.46
N LYS A 27 7.13 6.77 11.61
CA LYS A 27 8.10 5.99 12.38
C LYS A 27 7.46 4.73 12.96
N ASP A 28 6.29 4.87 13.59
CA ASP A 28 5.55 3.74 14.15
C ASP A 28 5.17 2.73 13.08
N LEU A 29 4.74 3.20 11.90
CA LEU A 29 4.46 2.34 10.75
C LEU A 29 5.70 1.57 10.27
N THR A 30 6.87 2.19 10.30
CA THR A 30 8.12 1.51 9.96
C THR A 30 8.48 0.46 11.01
N GLU A 31 8.38 0.78 12.29
CA GLU A 31 8.81 -0.08 13.38
C GLU A 31 7.83 -1.24 13.62
N THR A 32 6.53 -0.99 13.49
CA THR A 32 5.47 -1.99 13.77
C THR A 32 5.16 -2.87 12.56
N PHE A 33 5.07 -2.28 11.39
CA PHE A 33 4.61 -2.97 10.17
C PHE A 33 5.69 -3.13 9.11
N TYR A 34 6.91 -2.65 9.37
CA TYR A 34 8.03 -2.68 8.43
C TYR A 34 7.77 -1.96 7.11
N PHE A 35 6.87 -0.97 7.12
CA PHE A 35 6.62 -0.17 5.92
C PHE A 35 7.85 0.69 5.58
N PRO A 36 8.33 0.64 4.34
CA PRO A 36 9.51 1.43 3.93
C PRO A 36 9.29 2.92 4.19
N LYS A 37 10.03 3.48 5.16
CA LYS A 37 9.91 4.89 5.59
C LYS A 37 8.49 5.28 6.04
N GLY A 38 7.72 4.31 6.56
CA GLY A 38 6.34 4.54 6.96
C GLY A 38 5.37 4.81 5.80
N ASN A 39 5.73 4.45 4.59
CA ASN A 39 4.91 4.67 3.41
C ASN A 39 3.96 3.49 3.18
N ILE A 40 2.67 3.73 3.33
CA ILE A 40 1.62 2.73 3.13
C ILE A 40 1.52 2.23 1.68
N ASP A 41 1.98 3.02 0.72
CA ASP A 41 2.05 2.64 -0.69
C ASP A 41 3.33 1.90 -1.05
N HIS A 42 4.25 1.75 -0.10
CA HIS A 42 5.56 1.11 -0.16
C HIS A 42 6.54 1.73 -1.17
N MET A 43 6.08 2.54 -2.10
CA MET A 43 6.88 3.18 -3.15
C MET A 43 6.44 4.63 -3.39
N ALA A 44 7.33 5.43 -3.97
CA ALA A 44 6.99 6.80 -4.32
C ALA A 44 5.95 6.84 -5.47
N LEU A 45 4.95 7.70 -5.32
CA LEU A 45 3.96 7.97 -6.37
C LEU A 45 4.52 9.04 -7.34
N ASN A 46 5.41 8.64 -8.21
CA ASN A 46 5.95 9.49 -9.26
C ASN A 46 5.73 8.84 -10.65
N LYS A 47 6.01 9.59 -11.72
CA LYS A 47 5.78 9.13 -13.09
C LYS A 47 6.47 7.80 -13.45
N ASN A 48 7.56 7.46 -12.76
CA ASN A 48 8.29 6.22 -13.00
C ASN A 48 7.74 5.02 -12.21
N GLN A 49 6.80 5.28 -11.28
CA GLN A 49 6.23 4.30 -10.38
C GLN A 49 4.70 4.23 -10.47
N ASN A 50 4.09 4.98 -11.39
CA ASN A 50 2.64 4.99 -11.54
C ASN A 50 2.18 3.91 -12.52
N TYR A 51 1.09 3.24 -12.18
CA TYR A 51 0.40 2.27 -13.03
C TYR A 51 1.35 1.30 -13.75
N ASN A 52 1.37 1.31 -15.07
CA ASN A 52 2.15 0.41 -15.91
C ASN A 52 3.67 0.48 -15.70
N ASN A 53 4.18 1.52 -15.05
CA ASN A 53 5.59 1.63 -14.74
C ASN A 53 6.00 0.82 -13.49
N ARG A 54 5.02 0.26 -12.76
CA ARG A 54 5.23 -0.65 -11.61
C ARG A 54 5.32 -2.12 -12.02
N ASN A 55 5.97 -2.44 -13.09
CA ASN A 55 6.20 -3.82 -13.46
C ASN A 55 7.59 -4.31 -13.01
N PHE A 56 7.70 -5.60 -12.71
CA PHE A 56 8.95 -6.24 -12.30
C PHE A 56 9.71 -6.88 -13.47
N SER A 57 9.12 -6.93 -14.64
CA SER A 57 9.71 -7.58 -15.81
C SER A 57 9.35 -6.85 -17.10
N LYS A 58 10.27 -6.86 -18.04
CA LYS A 58 10.04 -6.39 -19.41
C LYS A 58 9.17 -7.34 -20.23
N ASN A 59 9.03 -8.60 -19.79
CA ASN A 59 8.15 -9.57 -20.43
C ASN A 59 6.68 -9.30 -20.02
N PRO A 60 5.77 -8.97 -20.95
CA PRO A 60 4.38 -8.69 -20.61
C PRO A 60 3.65 -9.83 -19.90
N LYS A 61 4.05 -11.09 -20.13
CA LYS A 61 3.47 -12.25 -19.46
C LYS A 61 3.93 -12.40 -18.00
N LYS A 62 5.11 -11.85 -17.68
CA LYS A 62 5.74 -11.92 -16.36
C LYS A 62 5.69 -10.58 -15.63
N SER A 63 5.16 -9.53 -16.25
CA SER A 63 5.09 -8.20 -15.65
C SER A 63 4.05 -8.12 -14.55
N PHE A 64 4.23 -7.13 -13.69
CA PHE A 64 3.39 -6.70 -12.59
C PHE A 64 3.49 -7.54 -11.31
N TYR A 65 3.51 -8.86 -11.35
CA TYR A 65 3.39 -9.68 -10.15
C TYR A 65 4.54 -10.67 -9.94
N LEU A 66 5.17 -11.16 -10.99
CA LEU A 66 6.31 -12.06 -10.86
C LEU A 66 7.52 -11.27 -10.33
N TYR A 67 8.13 -11.76 -9.26
CA TYR A 67 9.25 -11.09 -8.60
C TYR A 67 10.58 -11.44 -9.25
N GLY A 68 11.16 -10.46 -9.96
CA GLY A 68 12.51 -10.60 -10.54
C GLY A 68 12.61 -11.70 -11.59
N GLU A 69 13.62 -12.53 -11.44
CA GLU A 69 13.91 -13.66 -12.34
C GLU A 69 13.33 -14.99 -11.85
N TYR A 70 12.64 -14.99 -10.72
CA TYR A 70 12.03 -16.19 -10.14
C TYR A 70 10.72 -16.53 -10.83
N ASP A 71 10.54 -17.79 -11.17
CA ASP A 71 9.33 -18.26 -11.88
C ASP A 71 8.16 -18.57 -10.94
N ASN A 72 8.39 -18.57 -9.62
CA ASN A 72 7.42 -19.02 -8.63
C ASN A 72 7.23 -18.06 -7.45
N ILE A 73 7.84 -16.87 -7.49
CA ILE A 73 7.68 -15.84 -6.45
C ILE A 73 6.88 -14.69 -7.02
N TYR A 74 5.76 -14.37 -6.36
CA TYR A 74 4.85 -13.32 -6.77
C TYR A 74 4.72 -12.26 -5.68
N TYR A 75 4.71 -11.01 -6.09
CA TYR A 75 4.52 -9.87 -5.21
C TYR A 75 3.23 -9.14 -5.59
N CYS A 76 2.28 -9.09 -4.66
CA CYS A 76 0.97 -8.50 -4.87
C CYS A 76 0.50 -7.57 -3.73
N GLY A 77 1.45 -7.03 -2.98
CA GLY A 77 1.18 -6.05 -1.93
C GLY A 77 0.92 -4.64 -2.45
N ALA A 78 0.85 -3.67 -1.52
CA ALA A 78 0.57 -2.27 -1.83
C ALA A 78 1.55 -1.62 -2.81
N GLY A 79 2.80 -2.10 -2.88
CA GLY A 79 3.79 -1.64 -3.85
C GLY A 79 3.64 -2.21 -5.26
N ALA A 80 2.72 -3.15 -5.50
CA ALA A 80 2.49 -3.75 -6.82
C ALA A 80 1.49 -2.95 -7.67
N TYR A 81 1.41 -3.29 -8.96
CA TYR A 81 0.39 -2.74 -9.86
C TYR A 81 -1.04 -3.08 -9.39
N PRO A 82 -2.05 -2.23 -9.53
CA PRO A 82 -2.02 -0.88 -10.15
C PRO A 82 -1.51 0.22 -9.24
N CYS A 83 -1.30 -0.02 -8.00
CA CYS A 83 -0.75 0.84 -6.96
C CYS A 83 -1.64 0.92 -5.72
N GLY A 84 -0.98 1.17 -4.64
CA GLY A 84 -1.28 1.55 -3.30
C GLY A 84 -2.67 1.50 -2.73
N SER A 85 -2.74 1.88 -1.50
CA SER A 85 -3.93 1.84 -0.64
C SER A 85 -4.43 0.43 -0.28
N VAL A 86 -5.29 0.37 0.66
CA VAL A 86 -5.91 -0.86 1.19
C VAL A 86 -7.01 -1.36 0.23
N ALA A 87 -6.67 -1.48 -1.04
CA ALA A 87 -7.57 -2.05 -2.04
C ALA A 87 -7.05 -3.44 -2.40
N GLY A 88 -7.73 -4.50 -2.15
CA GLY A 88 -7.30 -5.87 -2.51
C GLY A 88 -7.00 -6.11 -4.00
N THR A 89 -6.97 -5.05 -4.82
CA THR A 89 -6.81 -5.08 -6.27
C THR A 89 -5.51 -5.77 -6.72
N PRO A 90 -4.31 -5.47 -6.17
CA PRO A 90 -3.10 -6.17 -6.59
C PRO A 90 -3.16 -7.67 -6.33
N GLY A 91 -3.69 -8.08 -5.17
CA GLY A 91 -3.88 -9.48 -4.82
C GLY A 91 -4.85 -10.19 -5.75
N TYR A 92 -6.00 -9.58 -6.01
CA TYR A 92 -7.00 -10.11 -6.95
C TYR A 92 -6.43 -10.27 -8.37
N MET A 93 -5.77 -9.24 -8.89
CA MET A 93 -5.21 -9.28 -10.24
C MET A 93 -4.07 -10.29 -10.37
N CYS A 94 -3.23 -10.41 -9.33
CA CYS A 94 -2.19 -11.43 -9.26
C CYS A 94 -2.79 -12.84 -9.32
N ALA A 95 -3.80 -13.11 -8.49
CA ALA A 95 -4.49 -14.41 -8.48
C ALA A 95 -5.14 -14.72 -9.84
N MET A 96 -5.80 -13.73 -10.46
CA MET A 96 -6.39 -13.90 -11.80
C MET A 96 -5.34 -14.15 -12.89
N GLN A 97 -4.14 -13.59 -12.74
CA GLN A 97 -3.05 -13.88 -13.67
C GLN A 97 -2.50 -15.29 -13.50
N LEU A 98 -2.39 -15.76 -12.27
CA LEU A 98 -1.96 -17.13 -11.95
C LEU A 98 -2.94 -18.19 -12.47
N LEU A 99 -4.23 -17.92 -12.37
CA LEU A 99 -5.29 -18.84 -12.83
C LEU A 99 -5.40 -18.94 -14.36
N LYS A 100 -4.77 -18.02 -15.11
CA LYS A 100 -4.76 -18.03 -16.59
C LYS A 100 -3.55 -18.74 -17.19
N ASN A 101 -2.57 -19.09 -16.37
CA ASN A 101 -1.38 -19.84 -16.73
C ASN A 101 -1.56 -21.32 -16.40
#